data_d5093f8ba2885ac321f1270e5ecaf24d
#
_entry.id   d5093f8ba2885ac321f1270e5ecaf24d
#
_cell.length_a   1.000
_cell.length_b   1.000
_cell.length_c   1.000
_cell.angle_alpha   90.00
_cell.angle_beta   90.00
_cell.angle_gamma   90.00
#
_symmetry.space_group_name_H-M   'P 1'
#
loop_
_entity.id
_entity.type
_entity.pdbx_description
1 polymer ?
#
loop_
_entity_poly.entity_id
_entity_poly.type
_entity_poly.pdbx_seq_one_letter_code
_entity_poly.pdbx_strand_id
1 'polypeptide(L)'
;MSADSEMFLIRVPASTANLGPGFDSIGLALGLYLEVHGSLSDHWEVIPLSEEMSVFPGDDSNYIVQIAKKTAASYGKELSPCRLYVSSEIPLARGLGSSASAIVAGIELANLVGELHLSDEEKNRHASLFEGHPDNAGASVYGGLVVGLHTEERTDVLSFPIEGVKVIAVIPDFELLTEDSRNVLPNSLPYKEAINGSAAANVLLAGILSNDWNLVGKMMQNDRFHQPYRAGLVPHLAQIEEVVLNEGAYGTALSGAGPTVLCLVSAEKAGSVISSLTEVFPDFQVKELQIDNDGSHTAILSEEEKKELNFIKS
;
A
#
# COMPACT_ATOMS: atom_id res chain seq x y z
N MET A 1 10.36 3.26 -40.39
CA MET A 1 11.49 2.97 -39.50
C MET A 1 10.89 2.88 -38.12
N SER A 2 10.64 1.68 -37.61
CA SER A 2 10.19 1.48 -36.24
C SER A 2 11.38 1.86 -35.34
N ALA A 3 11.31 3.02 -34.73
CA ALA A 3 12.11 3.26 -33.56
C ALA A 3 11.76 2.16 -32.57
N ASP A 4 12.72 1.30 -32.20
CA ASP A 4 12.59 0.48 -30.98
C ASP A 4 12.35 1.48 -29.86
N SER A 5 11.08 1.67 -29.50
CA SER A 5 10.72 2.60 -28.44
C SER A 5 11.31 2.05 -27.15
N GLU A 6 12.07 2.88 -26.45
CA GLU A 6 12.59 2.53 -25.14
C GLU A 6 11.41 2.04 -24.28
N MET A 7 11.57 0.86 -23.71
CA MET A 7 10.58 0.29 -22.82
C MET A 7 10.98 0.56 -21.37
N PHE A 8 10.02 0.95 -20.56
CA PHE A 8 10.24 1.24 -19.15
C PHE A 8 9.43 0.31 -18.23
N LEU A 9 9.90 0.19 -17.01
CA LEU A 9 9.22 -0.45 -15.89
C LEU A 9 8.94 0.62 -14.83
N ILE A 10 7.72 0.58 -14.28
CA ILE A 10 7.34 1.24 -13.04
C ILE A 10 6.89 0.13 -12.09
N ARG A 11 7.51 0.04 -10.91
CA ARG A 11 7.17 -0.94 -9.89
C ARG A 11 6.84 -0.23 -8.60
N VAL A 12 5.67 -0.52 -8.03
CA VAL A 12 5.15 0.14 -6.84
C VAL A 12 4.73 -0.91 -5.81
N PRO A 13 5.26 -0.88 -4.59
CA PRO A 13 4.88 -1.84 -3.55
C PRO A 13 3.47 -1.58 -3.01
N ALA A 14 2.84 -2.64 -2.52
CA ALA A 14 1.69 -2.59 -1.65
C ALA A 14 2.01 -1.86 -0.35
N SER A 15 0.98 -1.51 0.38
CA SER A 15 1.14 -0.89 1.69
C SER A 15 0.02 -1.28 2.65
N THR A 16 0.36 -1.32 3.92
CA THR A 16 -0.60 -1.32 5.01
C THR A 16 -0.56 0.02 5.71
N ALA A 17 -1.69 0.43 6.26
CA ALA A 17 -1.81 1.69 6.97
C ALA A 17 -2.31 1.48 8.39
N ASN A 18 -2.07 2.47 9.23
CA ASN A 18 -2.53 2.62 10.60
C ASN A 18 -1.75 1.80 11.64
N LEU A 19 -1.46 0.53 11.42
CA LEU A 19 -0.85 -0.38 12.40
C LEU A 19 -1.50 -0.30 13.80
N GLY A 20 -2.83 -0.19 13.84
CA GLY A 20 -3.61 0.11 15.03
C GLY A 20 -3.74 1.63 15.26
N PRO A 21 -3.12 2.21 16.30
CA PRO A 21 -3.38 3.60 16.72
C PRO A 21 -2.81 4.69 15.79
N GLY A 22 -2.04 4.36 14.76
CA GLY A 22 -1.43 5.32 13.83
C GLY A 22 -2.35 5.79 12.70
N PHE A 23 -3.63 5.96 12.97
CA PHE A 23 -4.68 6.25 11.98
C PHE A 23 -4.35 7.47 11.11
N ASP A 24 -4.46 7.29 9.79
CA ASP A 24 -4.17 8.29 8.73
C ASP A 24 -2.76 8.91 8.82
N SER A 25 -1.80 8.25 9.50
CA SER A 25 -0.46 8.78 9.75
C SER A 25 0.66 7.75 9.55
N ILE A 26 0.46 6.50 9.95
CA ILE A 26 1.51 5.48 9.91
C ILE A 26 1.21 4.47 8.82
N GLY A 27 2.18 4.26 7.93
CA GLY A 27 2.13 3.26 6.85
C GLY A 27 3.36 2.36 6.84
N LEU A 28 3.24 1.18 6.24
CA LEU A 28 4.34 0.24 6.06
C LEU A 28 4.23 -0.39 4.67
N ALA A 29 5.31 -0.34 3.90
CA ALA A 29 5.36 -0.94 2.57
C ALA A 29 5.56 -2.46 2.64
N LEU A 30 4.91 -3.17 1.73
CA LEU A 30 4.84 -4.63 1.70
C LEU A 30 5.21 -5.16 0.32
N GLY A 31 5.91 -6.29 0.30
CA GLY A 31 6.43 -6.94 -0.90
C GLY A 31 5.36 -7.69 -1.73
N LEU A 32 4.34 -6.97 -2.15
CA LEU A 32 3.43 -7.29 -3.25
C LEU A 32 3.46 -6.09 -4.19
N TYR A 33 3.42 -6.29 -5.50
CA TYR A 33 3.71 -5.19 -6.41
C TYR A 33 2.63 -4.97 -7.45
N LEU A 34 2.43 -3.69 -7.77
CA LEU A 34 1.84 -3.24 -9.01
C LEU A 34 3.00 -2.94 -9.97
N GLU A 35 3.01 -3.57 -11.15
CA GLU A 35 4.00 -3.35 -12.18
C GLU A 35 3.35 -2.82 -13.47
N VAL A 36 3.96 -1.79 -14.03
CA VAL A 36 3.56 -1.18 -15.30
C VAL A 36 4.77 -1.18 -16.23
N HIS A 37 4.71 -2.02 -17.26
CA HIS A 37 5.65 -1.97 -18.37
C HIS A 37 5.07 -1.09 -19.47
N GLY A 38 5.85 -0.16 -20.00
CA GLY A 38 5.30 0.75 -20.98
C GLY A 38 6.31 1.20 -22.06
N SER A 39 5.78 1.70 -23.15
CA SER A 39 6.52 2.36 -24.21
C SER A 39 5.66 3.45 -24.86
N LEU A 40 6.29 4.45 -25.50
CA LEU A 40 5.57 5.45 -26.28
C LEU A 40 4.74 4.81 -27.40
N SER A 41 3.57 5.38 -27.69
CA SER A 41 2.61 4.89 -28.69
C SER A 41 1.87 6.06 -29.35
N ASP A 42 1.12 5.78 -30.41
CA ASP A 42 0.31 6.80 -31.09
C ASP A 42 -0.99 7.14 -30.31
N HIS A 43 -1.43 6.24 -29.46
CA HIS A 43 -2.62 6.42 -28.59
C HIS A 43 -2.43 5.69 -27.27
N TRP A 44 -3.23 6.08 -26.27
CA TRP A 44 -3.24 5.40 -24.98
C TRP A 44 -3.88 4.01 -25.08
N GLU A 45 -3.17 3.01 -24.60
CA GLU A 45 -3.64 1.62 -24.54
C GLU A 45 -3.15 1.00 -23.23
N VAL A 46 -4.06 0.40 -22.46
CA VAL A 46 -3.73 -0.30 -21.22
C VAL A 46 -4.14 -1.75 -21.32
N ILE A 47 -3.18 -2.64 -21.28
CA ILE A 47 -3.33 -4.09 -21.47
C ILE A 47 -3.15 -4.77 -20.12
N PRO A 48 -4.21 -5.39 -19.56
CA PRO A 48 -4.10 -6.13 -18.32
C PRO A 48 -3.32 -7.43 -18.52
N LEU A 49 -2.39 -7.72 -17.61
CA LEU A 49 -1.63 -8.98 -17.59
C LEU A 49 -2.10 -9.92 -16.46
N SER A 50 -2.99 -9.46 -15.58
CA SER A 50 -3.63 -10.26 -14.54
C SER A 50 -5.15 -10.10 -14.60
N GLU A 51 -5.89 -11.11 -14.12
CA GLU A 51 -7.36 -11.12 -14.16
C GLU A 51 -7.95 -9.94 -13.37
N GLU A 52 -7.36 -9.61 -12.21
CA GLU A 52 -7.79 -8.49 -11.39
C GLU A 52 -7.68 -7.14 -12.11
N MET A 53 -6.73 -6.99 -13.03
CA MET A 53 -6.57 -5.76 -13.80
C MET A 53 -7.55 -5.65 -14.97
N SER A 54 -8.17 -6.75 -15.41
CA SER A 54 -9.08 -6.77 -16.56
C SER A 54 -10.41 -6.05 -16.35
N VAL A 55 -10.75 -5.72 -15.10
CA VAL A 55 -11.96 -4.96 -14.76
C VAL A 55 -11.82 -3.45 -15.02
N PHE A 56 -10.60 -2.96 -15.25
CA PHE A 56 -10.34 -1.56 -15.49
C PHE A 56 -10.32 -1.21 -16.99
N PRO A 57 -10.63 0.07 -17.35
CA PRO A 57 -10.59 0.51 -18.74
C PRO A 57 -9.24 0.29 -19.42
N GLY A 58 -9.26 -0.11 -20.70
CA GLY A 58 -8.07 -0.35 -21.52
C GLY A 58 -7.60 0.87 -22.32
N ASP A 59 -8.09 2.07 -22.01
CA ASP A 59 -7.82 3.30 -22.74
C ASP A 59 -7.38 4.44 -21.79
N ASP A 60 -7.44 5.67 -22.27
CA ASP A 60 -7.02 6.85 -21.50
C ASP A 60 -7.93 7.21 -20.32
N SER A 61 -9.05 6.53 -20.15
CA SER A 61 -9.92 6.61 -18.98
C SER A 61 -9.42 5.75 -17.80
N ASN A 62 -8.40 4.92 -18.02
CA ASN A 62 -7.76 4.13 -16.96
C ASN A 62 -7.23 5.01 -15.84
N TYR A 63 -7.41 4.58 -14.59
CA TYR A 63 -7.10 5.41 -13.42
C TYR A 63 -5.63 5.83 -13.35
N ILE A 64 -4.69 4.92 -13.65
CA ILE A 64 -3.25 5.21 -13.69
C ILE A 64 -2.97 6.33 -14.72
N VAL A 65 -3.56 6.23 -15.92
CA VAL A 65 -3.40 7.24 -16.98
C VAL A 65 -4.02 8.57 -16.57
N GLN A 66 -5.19 8.57 -15.91
CA GLN A 66 -5.84 9.78 -15.43
C GLN A 66 -5.00 10.50 -14.36
N ILE A 67 -4.41 9.76 -13.42
CA ILE A 67 -3.48 10.31 -12.43
C ILE A 67 -2.24 10.89 -13.12
N ALA A 68 -1.66 10.16 -14.08
CA ALA A 68 -0.49 10.65 -14.81
C ALA A 68 -0.78 11.97 -15.54
N LYS A 69 -1.90 12.06 -16.28
CA LYS A 69 -2.31 13.28 -16.98
C LYS A 69 -2.53 14.45 -16.03
N LYS A 70 -3.21 14.22 -14.88
CA LYS A 70 -3.47 15.27 -13.88
C LYS A 70 -2.16 15.76 -13.25
N THR A 71 -1.24 14.84 -12.93
CA THR A 71 0.06 15.20 -12.37
C THR A 71 0.86 16.02 -13.37
N ALA A 72 1.00 15.59 -14.63
CA ALA A 72 1.72 16.34 -15.66
C ALA A 72 1.09 17.70 -15.91
N ALA A 73 -0.22 17.81 -15.95
CA ALA A 73 -0.95 19.07 -16.15
C ALA A 73 -0.65 20.09 -15.05
N SER A 74 -0.42 19.67 -13.79
CA SER A 74 -0.05 20.57 -12.69
C SER A 74 1.32 21.24 -12.90
N TYR A 75 2.17 20.66 -13.77
CA TYR A 75 3.46 21.22 -14.23
C TYR A 75 3.36 21.82 -15.63
N GLY A 76 2.15 22.02 -16.18
CA GLY A 76 1.94 22.58 -17.52
C GLY A 76 2.42 21.69 -18.66
N LYS A 77 2.53 20.38 -18.42
CA LYS A 77 2.95 19.38 -19.40
C LYS A 77 1.77 18.57 -19.93
N GLU A 78 1.85 18.17 -21.17
CA GLU A 78 0.99 17.19 -21.80
C GLU A 78 1.82 15.92 -22.07
N LEU A 79 1.29 14.76 -21.72
CA LEU A 79 2.01 13.48 -21.89
C LEU A 79 1.78 12.91 -23.27
N SER A 80 2.85 12.41 -23.88
CA SER A 80 2.77 11.54 -25.04
C SER A 80 2.03 10.25 -24.68
N PRO A 81 1.14 9.75 -25.55
CA PRO A 81 0.46 8.48 -25.30
C PRO A 81 1.42 7.31 -25.16
N CYS A 82 1.04 6.34 -24.35
CA CYS A 82 1.81 5.11 -24.12
C CYS A 82 0.92 3.88 -24.28
N ARG A 83 1.55 2.77 -24.65
CA ARG A 83 1.03 1.43 -24.47
C ARG A 83 1.58 0.90 -23.15
N LEU A 84 0.68 0.52 -22.23
CA LEU A 84 1.00 0.08 -20.88
C LEU A 84 0.52 -1.37 -20.69
N TYR A 85 1.38 -2.22 -20.17
CA TYR A 85 1.07 -3.58 -19.74
C TYR A 85 1.08 -3.60 -18.21
N VAL A 86 -0.06 -3.91 -17.60
CA VAL A 86 -0.26 -3.75 -16.15
C VAL A 86 -0.53 -5.09 -15.50
N SER A 87 0.26 -5.44 -14.49
CA SER A 87 0.03 -6.58 -13.59
C SER A 87 0.01 -6.13 -12.14
N SER A 88 -0.72 -6.84 -11.29
CA SER A 88 -0.76 -6.58 -9.85
C SER A 88 -0.84 -7.88 -9.05
N GLU A 89 -0.02 -7.96 -8.02
CA GLU A 89 -0.13 -8.96 -6.97
C GLU A 89 -1.00 -8.47 -5.79
N ILE A 90 -1.37 -7.17 -5.82
CA ILE A 90 -2.08 -6.49 -4.72
C ILE A 90 -3.58 -6.74 -4.87
N PRO A 91 -4.22 -7.46 -3.94
CA PRO A 91 -5.66 -7.71 -4.02
C PRO A 91 -6.47 -6.41 -3.95
N LEU A 92 -7.47 -6.27 -4.82
CA LEU A 92 -8.33 -5.09 -4.88
C LEU A 92 -9.26 -5.02 -3.64
N ALA A 93 -9.47 -3.82 -3.11
CA ALA A 93 -10.40 -3.54 -2.01
C ALA A 93 -10.21 -4.45 -0.78
N ARG A 94 -8.94 -4.80 -0.46
CA ARG A 94 -8.57 -5.66 0.69
C ARG A 94 -7.75 -4.93 1.76
N GLY A 95 -7.61 -3.60 1.67
CA GLY A 95 -6.86 -2.81 2.64
C GLY A 95 -5.34 -2.92 2.50
N LEU A 96 -4.82 -3.35 1.34
CA LEU A 96 -3.40 -3.49 1.04
C LEU A 96 -2.84 -2.39 0.11
N GLY A 97 -3.48 -1.23 0.07
CA GLY A 97 -2.96 -0.06 -0.63
C GLY A 97 -3.05 -0.10 -2.15
N SER A 98 -3.98 -0.91 -2.75
CA SER A 98 -4.13 -1.01 -4.21
C SER A 98 -4.45 0.35 -4.87
N SER A 99 -5.26 1.21 -4.25
CA SER A 99 -5.52 2.57 -4.75
C SER A 99 -4.26 3.43 -4.73
N ALA A 100 -3.57 3.45 -3.58
CA ALA A 100 -2.33 4.23 -3.41
C ALA A 100 -1.24 3.78 -4.41
N SER A 101 -1.06 2.47 -4.61
CA SER A 101 -0.09 1.97 -5.59
C SER A 101 -0.44 2.39 -7.02
N ALA A 102 -1.71 2.43 -7.40
CA ALA A 102 -2.15 2.91 -8.71
C ALA A 102 -1.91 4.43 -8.88
N ILE A 103 -2.15 5.22 -7.82
CA ILE A 103 -1.85 6.65 -7.80
C ILE A 103 -0.36 6.89 -7.96
N VAL A 104 0.47 6.20 -7.17
CA VAL A 104 1.94 6.33 -7.24
C VAL A 104 2.45 5.89 -8.61
N ALA A 105 1.92 4.81 -9.19
CA ALA A 105 2.27 4.39 -10.56
C ALA A 105 1.92 5.45 -11.60
N GLY A 106 0.78 6.14 -11.47
CA GLY A 106 0.41 7.25 -12.32
C GLY A 106 1.33 8.46 -12.18
N ILE A 107 1.76 8.78 -10.97
CA ILE A 107 2.73 9.86 -10.71
C ILE A 107 4.09 9.52 -11.29
N GLU A 108 4.57 8.28 -11.11
CA GLU A 108 5.83 7.82 -11.70
C GLU A 108 5.76 7.82 -13.24
N LEU A 109 4.63 7.45 -13.83
CA LEU A 109 4.40 7.53 -15.27
C LEU A 109 4.49 8.99 -15.76
N ALA A 110 3.87 9.93 -15.05
CA ALA A 110 3.97 11.36 -15.36
C ALA A 110 5.40 11.87 -15.24
N ASN A 111 6.08 11.46 -14.16
CA ASN A 111 7.45 11.85 -13.89
C ASN A 111 8.40 11.38 -15.01
N LEU A 112 8.26 10.12 -15.42
CA LEU A 112 9.11 9.51 -16.44
C LEU A 112 8.81 10.07 -17.84
N VAL A 113 7.56 9.99 -18.31
CA VAL A 113 7.17 10.37 -19.68
C VAL A 113 7.16 11.89 -19.86
N GLY A 114 6.81 12.63 -18.82
CA GLY A 114 6.79 14.09 -18.80
C GLY A 114 8.15 14.73 -18.50
N GLU A 115 9.18 13.95 -18.16
CA GLU A 115 10.48 14.44 -17.71
C GLU A 115 10.37 15.51 -16.63
N LEU A 116 9.57 15.21 -15.57
CA LEU A 116 9.25 16.20 -14.54
C LEU A 116 10.36 16.31 -13.48
N HIS A 117 11.17 15.28 -13.30
CA HIS A 117 12.26 15.19 -12.31
C HIS A 117 11.79 15.44 -10.87
N LEU A 118 10.64 14.86 -10.52
CA LEU A 118 10.04 14.99 -9.18
C LEU A 118 10.90 14.30 -8.13
N SER A 119 11.12 14.99 -7.02
CA SER A 119 11.62 14.38 -5.79
C SER A 119 10.58 13.45 -5.16
N ASP A 120 11.00 12.54 -4.29
CA ASP A 120 10.06 11.66 -3.58
C ASP A 120 9.11 12.45 -2.67
N GLU A 121 9.55 13.60 -2.14
CA GLU A 121 8.69 14.52 -1.40
C GLU A 121 7.56 15.06 -2.29
N GLU A 122 7.86 15.49 -3.51
CA GLU A 122 6.85 15.98 -4.47
C GLU A 122 5.92 14.86 -4.92
N LYS A 123 6.46 13.66 -5.22
CA LYS A 123 5.64 12.48 -5.55
C LYS A 123 4.67 12.13 -4.42
N ASN A 124 5.18 12.06 -3.18
CA ASN A 124 4.35 11.79 -2.01
C ASN A 124 3.33 12.90 -1.75
N ARG A 125 3.70 14.17 -1.96
CA ARG A 125 2.75 15.28 -1.86
C ARG A 125 1.60 15.12 -2.83
N HIS A 126 1.88 14.82 -4.12
CA HIS A 126 0.84 14.57 -5.12
C HIS A 126 -0.02 13.35 -4.73
N ALA A 127 0.60 12.25 -4.34
CA ALA A 127 -0.12 11.04 -3.94
C ALA A 127 -1.05 11.30 -2.75
N SER A 128 -0.56 12.02 -1.72
CA SER A 128 -1.37 12.39 -0.55
C SER A 128 -2.52 13.34 -0.88
N LEU A 129 -2.36 14.22 -1.88
CA LEU A 129 -3.46 15.08 -2.36
C LEU A 129 -4.57 14.26 -3.06
N PHE A 130 -4.25 13.17 -3.74
CA PHE A 130 -5.22 12.29 -4.36
C PHE A 130 -5.90 11.35 -3.35
N GLU A 131 -5.15 10.81 -2.39
CA GLU A 131 -5.64 9.86 -1.36
C GLU A 131 -6.34 10.56 -0.18
N GLY A 132 -5.91 11.77 0.18
CA GLY A 132 -6.36 12.49 1.37
C GLY A 132 -5.59 12.17 2.65
N HIS A 133 -4.63 11.23 2.61
CA HIS A 133 -3.77 10.84 3.73
C HIS A 133 -2.41 10.31 3.24
N PRO A 134 -1.34 10.41 4.07
CA PRO A 134 0.01 10.15 3.59
C PRO A 134 0.52 8.72 3.82
N ASP A 135 -0.19 7.90 4.58
CA ASP A 135 0.27 6.61 5.10
C ASP A 135 0.51 5.56 4.01
N ASN A 136 -0.51 5.18 3.23
CA ASN A 136 -0.36 4.24 2.12
C ASN A 136 0.51 4.84 1.00
N ALA A 137 0.22 6.10 0.63
CA ALA A 137 0.95 6.80 -0.43
C ALA A 137 2.44 6.93 -0.09
N GLY A 138 2.75 7.39 1.11
CA GLY A 138 4.13 7.52 1.58
C GLY A 138 4.85 6.18 1.63
N ALA A 139 4.21 5.12 2.17
CA ALA A 139 4.80 3.80 2.18
C ALA A 139 5.11 3.30 0.76
N SER A 140 4.20 3.49 -0.18
CA SER A 140 4.41 3.09 -1.57
C SER A 140 5.50 3.90 -2.28
N VAL A 141 5.72 5.18 -1.91
CA VAL A 141 6.79 6.03 -2.49
C VAL A 141 8.14 5.73 -1.87
N TYR A 142 8.23 5.75 -0.52
CA TYR A 142 9.51 5.71 0.18
C TYR A 142 9.98 4.31 0.57
N GLY A 143 9.07 3.34 0.65
CA GLY A 143 9.34 2.06 1.30
C GLY A 143 9.43 2.17 2.83
N GLY A 144 9.61 1.03 3.50
CA GLY A 144 9.73 0.93 4.94
C GLY A 144 8.50 1.39 5.71
N LEU A 145 8.74 1.80 6.94
CA LEU A 145 7.76 2.46 7.79
C LEU A 145 7.73 3.95 7.48
N VAL A 146 6.56 4.49 7.21
CA VAL A 146 6.39 5.94 7.09
C VAL A 146 5.53 6.49 8.22
N VAL A 147 5.86 7.72 8.62
CA VAL A 147 5.09 8.49 9.58
C VAL A 147 4.88 9.88 8.99
N GLY A 148 3.63 10.24 8.78
CA GLY A 148 3.32 11.47 8.06
C GLY A 148 2.17 12.27 8.65
N LEU A 149 2.17 13.55 8.30
CA LEU A 149 1.09 14.50 8.47
C LEU A 149 0.75 15.09 7.09
N HIS A 150 -0.52 15.02 6.71
CA HIS A 150 -1.02 15.66 5.50
C HIS A 150 -2.07 16.72 5.83
N THR A 151 -1.95 17.87 5.18
CA THR A 151 -2.91 18.95 5.21
C THR A 151 -3.09 19.51 3.80
N GLU A 152 -4.10 20.36 3.58
CA GLU A 152 -4.24 21.05 2.28
C GLU A 152 -2.98 21.84 1.89
N GLU A 153 -2.24 22.36 2.88
CA GLU A 153 -1.09 23.24 2.66
C GLU A 153 0.21 22.45 2.45
N ARG A 154 0.42 21.32 3.18
CA ARG A 154 1.68 20.58 3.19
C ARG A 154 1.51 19.11 3.53
N THR A 155 2.53 18.33 3.17
CA THR A 155 2.71 16.94 3.58
C THR A 155 4.10 16.78 4.16
N ASP A 156 4.19 16.40 5.43
CA ASP A 156 5.45 16.14 6.10
C ASP A 156 5.53 14.63 6.36
N VAL A 157 6.54 13.92 5.84
CA VAL A 157 6.72 12.48 5.99
C VAL A 157 8.16 12.16 6.34
N LEU A 158 8.34 11.21 7.24
CA LEU A 158 9.61 10.55 7.53
C LEU A 158 9.47 9.07 7.22
N SER A 159 10.51 8.47 6.63
CA SER A 159 10.60 7.04 6.36
C SER A 159 11.73 6.39 7.15
N PHE A 160 11.54 5.13 7.53
CA PHE A 160 12.49 4.35 8.31
C PHE A 160 12.53 2.92 7.74
N PRO A 161 13.72 2.37 7.45
CA PRO A 161 13.82 0.95 7.10
C PRO A 161 13.47 0.09 8.31
N ILE A 162 12.75 -1.00 8.09
CA ILE A 162 12.32 -1.93 9.13
C ILE A 162 12.88 -3.31 8.87
N GLU A 163 13.47 -3.86 9.92
CA GLU A 163 14.04 -5.21 9.92
C GLU A 163 13.66 -5.95 11.21
N GLY A 164 13.95 -7.25 11.28
CA GLY A 164 13.83 -8.04 12.52
C GLY A 164 12.41 -8.46 12.88
N VAL A 165 11.42 -8.20 12.03
CA VAL A 165 10.02 -8.62 12.21
C VAL A 165 9.49 -9.21 10.90
N LYS A 166 8.57 -10.17 11.02
CA LYS A 166 7.82 -10.73 9.89
C LYS A 166 6.40 -10.22 9.92
N VAL A 167 5.84 -10.01 8.74
CA VAL A 167 4.45 -9.61 8.55
C VAL A 167 3.68 -10.78 7.96
N ILE A 168 2.59 -11.18 8.63
CA ILE A 168 1.64 -12.16 8.10
C ILE A 168 0.36 -11.42 7.80
N ALA A 169 -0.09 -11.50 6.54
CA ALA A 169 -1.38 -10.97 6.10
C ALA A 169 -2.42 -12.07 6.05
N VAL A 170 -3.54 -11.86 6.72
CA VAL A 170 -4.73 -12.70 6.65
C VAL A 170 -5.75 -11.98 5.80
N ILE A 171 -5.94 -12.45 4.56
CA ILE A 171 -6.68 -11.77 3.50
C ILE A 171 -7.99 -12.54 3.24
N PRO A 172 -9.16 -12.01 3.65
CA PRO A 172 -10.45 -12.59 3.33
C PRO A 172 -10.76 -12.52 1.82
N ASP A 173 -11.71 -13.32 1.38
CA ASP A 173 -12.18 -13.36 -0.02
C ASP A 173 -13.18 -12.24 -0.37
N PHE A 174 -13.75 -11.55 0.63
CA PHE A 174 -14.69 -10.45 0.41
C PHE A 174 -14.03 -9.08 0.38
N GLU A 175 -14.65 -8.14 -0.32
CA GLU A 175 -14.20 -6.74 -0.45
C GLU A 175 -14.79 -5.84 0.63
N LEU A 176 -14.01 -4.84 1.04
CA LEU A 176 -14.47 -3.75 1.90
C LEU A 176 -14.00 -2.42 1.31
N LEU A 177 -14.96 -1.62 0.86
CA LEU A 177 -14.64 -0.32 0.30
C LEU A 177 -14.18 0.65 1.40
N THR A 178 -13.21 1.47 1.08
CA THR A 178 -12.67 2.48 2.02
C THR A 178 -13.76 3.44 2.50
N GLU A 179 -14.70 3.80 1.63
CA GLU A 179 -15.82 4.66 1.97
C GLU A 179 -16.71 4.02 3.05
N ASP A 180 -17.09 2.76 2.90
CA ASP A 180 -17.91 2.04 3.89
C ASP A 180 -17.20 1.95 5.23
N SER A 181 -15.90 1.69 5.20
CA SER A 181 -15.06 1.62 6.40
C SER A 181 -14.84 2.98 7.08
N ARG A 182 -14.93 4.09 6.33
CA ARG A 182 -14.90 5.45 6.90
C ARG A 182 -16.26 5.88 7.45
N ASN A 183 -17.35 5.45 6.85
CA ASN A 183 -18.72 5.85 7.24
C ASN A 183 -19.12 5.38 8.66
N VAL A 184 -18.45 4.35 9.21
CA VAL A 184 -18.70 3.88 10.59
C VAL A 184 -17.91 4.64 11.65
N LEU A 185 -16.99 5.53 11.25
CA LEU A 185 -16.17 6.29 12.19
C LEU A 185 -16.96 7.42 12.84
N PRO A 186 -16.72 7.72 14.12
CA PRO A 186 -17.38 8.82 14.79
C PRO A 186 -16.87 10.19 14.30
N ASN A 187 -17.73 11.18 14.26
CA ASN A 187 -17.34 12.55 13.89
C ASN A 187 -16.45 13.23 14.96
N SER A 188 -16.40 12.72 16.17
CA SER A 188 -15.60 13.27 17.27
C SER A 188 -15.30 12.20 18.32
N LEU A 189 -14.20 12.37 19.04
CA LEU A 189 -13.83 11.57 20.19
C LEU A 189 -13.86 12.41 21.48
N PRO A 190 -14.22 11.78 22.62
CA PRO A 190 -14.00 12.43 23.91
C PRO A 190 -12.52 12.79 24.06
N TYR A 191 -12.23 13.96 24.62
CA TYR A 191 -10.85 14.48 24.73
C TYR A 191 -9.87 13.49 25.36
N LYS A 192 -10.30 12.77 26.39
CA LYS A 192 -9.49 11.72 27.04
C LYS A 192 -9.15 10.56 26.10
N GLU A 193 -10.11 10.12 25.29
CA GLU A 193 -9.88 9.03 24.31
C GLU A 193 -8.93 9.50 23.19
N ALA A 194 -9.05 10.73 22.71
CA ALA A 194 -8.14 11.30 21.74
C ALA A 194 -6.69 11.38 22.28
N ILE A 195 -6.50 11.78 23.55
CA ILE A 195 -5.19 11.77 24.23
C ILE A 195 -4.64 10.34 24.31
N ASN A 196 -5.45 9.36 24.72
CA ASN A 196 -5.04 7.97 24.83
C ASN A 196 -4.63 7.39 23.46
N GLY A 197 -5.39 7.66 22.41
CA GLY A 197 -5.07 7.23 21.04
C GLY A 197 -3.76 7.85 20.54
N SER A 198 -3.58 9.17 20.71
CA SER A 198 -2.34 9.86 20.36
C SER A 198 -1.13 9.31 21.14
N ALA A 199 -1.28 9.09 22.46
CA ALA A 199 -0.21 8.51 23.27
C ALA A 199 0.15 7.08 22.83
N ALA A 200 -0.86 6.25 22.49
CA ALA A 200 -0.63 4.91 22.00
C ALA A 200 0.13 4.91 20.66
N ALA A 201 -0.21 5.81 19.73
CA ALA A 201 0.52 5.96 18.46
C ALA A 201 1.98 6.40 18.67
N ASN A 202 2.22 7.35 19.58
CA ASN A 202 3.57 7.79 19.90
C ASN A 202 4.43 6.66 20.50
N VAL A 203 3.84 5.85 21.40
CA VAL A 203 4.53 4.70 22.01
C VAL A 203 4.72 3.58 21.02
N LEU A 204 3.75 3.33 20.11
CA LEU A 204 3.90 2.40 18.99
C LEU A 204 5.13 2.74 18.16
N LEU A 205 5.23 3.98 17.72
CA LEU A 205 6.36 4.45 16.91
C LEU A 205 7.68 4.32 17.66
N ALA A 206 7.76 4.76 18.91
CA ALA A 206 8.95 4.61 19.73
C ALA A 206 9.34 3.14 19.91
N GLY A 207 8.36 2.24 20.10
CA GLY A 207 8.57 0.79 20.18
C GLY A 207 9.15 0.21 18.90
N ILE A 208 8.62 0.58 17.72
CA ILE A 208 9.13 0.14 16.41
C ILE A 208 10.58 0.59 16.24
N LEU A 209 10.87 1.88 16.47
CA LEU A 209 12.21 2.45 16.29
C LEU A 209 13.25 1.91 17.29
N SER A 210 12.81 1.39 18.44
CA SER A 210 13.67 0.73 19.43
C SER A 210 13.69 -0.80 19.31
N ASN A 211 13.00 -1.39 18.35
CA ASN A 211 12.84 -2.83 18.17
C ASN A 211 12.20 -3.55 19.37
N ASP A 212 11.38 -2.86 20.15
CA ASP A 212 10.58 -3.46 21.23
C ASP A 212 9.23 -3.97 20.67
N TRP A 213 9.29 -5.08 19.93
CA TRP A 213 8.13 -5.65 19.25
C TRP A 213 7.02 -6.10 20.24
N ASN A 214 7.37 -6.46 21.47
CA ASN A 214 6.37 -6.76 22.51
C ASN A 214 5.56 -5.52 22.92
N LEU A 215 6.23 -4.37 23.03
CA LEU A 215 5.54 -3.10 23.29
C LEU A 215 4.71 -2.67 22.07
N VAL A 216 5.26 -2.84 20.86
CA VAL A 216 4.54 -2.58 19.59
C VAL A 216 3.23 -3.34 19.55
N GLY A 217 3.25 -4.66 19.77
CA GLY A 217 2.05 -5.50 19.76
C GLY A 217 1.00 -5.04 20.77
N LYS A 218 1.42 -4.65 21.98
CA LYS A 218 0.50 -4.07 22.98
C LYS A 218 -0.13 -2.77 22.51
N MET A 219 0.62 -1.92 21.82
CA MET A 219 0.11 -0.64 21.31
C MET A 219 -0.83 -0.83 20.13
N MET A 220 -0.59 -1.79 19.24
CA MET A 220 -1.50 -2.13 18.13
C MET A 220 -2.93 -2.41 18.62
N GLN A 221 -3.08 -3.01 19.78
CA GLN A 221 -4.36 -3.30 20.42
C GLN A 221 -5.00 -2.09 21.14
N ASN A 222 -4.27 -0.98 21.28
CA ASN A 222 -4.72 0.22 21.98
C ASN A 222 -5.24 1.32 21.06
N ASP A 223 -5.70 0.96 19.87
CA ASP A 223 -6.34 1.91 18.96
C ASP A 223 -7.65 2.47 19.55
N ARG A 224 -7.86 3.78 19.34
CA ARG A 224 -9.07 4.52 19.73
C ARG A 224 -9.72 5.21 18.55
N PHE A 225 -9.08 5.17 17.37
CA PHE A 225 -9.49 5.97 16.22
C PHE A 225 -10.34 5.22 15.22
N HIS A 226 -10.04 3.95 14.93
CA HIS A 226 -10.72 3.24 13.83
C HIS A 226 -11.12 1.78 14.10
N GLN A 227 -10.23 0.91 14.61
CA GLN A 227 -10.53 -0.52 14.78
C GLN A 227 -11.77 -0.80 15.63
N PRO A 228 -12.00 -0.13 16.79
CA PRO A 228 -13.17 -0.38 17.61
C PRO A 228 -14.48 -0.13 16.86
N TYR A 229 -14.50 0.81 15.92
CA TYR A 229 -15.69 1.18 15.14
C TYR A 229 -15.86 0.27 13.92
N ARG A 230 -14.76 -0.23 13.35
CA ARG A 230 -14.72 -1.13 12.18
C ARG A 230 -14.95 -2.61 12.55
N ALA A 231 -14.91 -2.98 13.82
CA ALA A 231 -15.02 -4.36 14.28
C ALA A 231 -16.27 -5.08 13.75
N GLY A 232 -17.38 -4.37 13.60
CA GLY A 232 -18.60 -4.93 13.01
C GLY A 232 -18.51 -5.27 11.52
N LEU A 233 -17.58 -4.64 10.78
CA LEU A 233 -17.32 -4.90 9.36
C LEU A 233 -16.26 -6.00 9.17
N VAL A 234 -15.47 -6.30 10.20
CA VAL A 234 -14.36 -7.26 10.18
C VAL A 234 -14.49 -8.24 11.35
N PRO A 235 -15.54 -9.09 11.35
CA PRO A 235 -15.89 -9.94 12.50
C PRO A 235 -14.82 -10.97 12.85
N HIS A 236 -13.95 -11.33 11.91
CA HIS A 236 -12.84 -12.28 12.09
C HIS A 236 -11.63 -11.67 12.83
N LEU A 237 -11.55 -10.34 13.00
CA LEU A 237 -10.40 -9.67 13.63
C LEU A 237 -10.09 -10.22 15.02
N ALA A 238 -11.11 -10.32 15.89
CA ALA A 238 -10.92 -10.80 17.27
C ALA A 238 -10.47 -12.27 17.33
N GLN A 239 -11.00 -13.11 16.45
CA GLN A 239 -10.60 -14.53 16.39
C GLN A 239 -9.19 -14.70 15.85
N ILE A 240 -8.80 -13.93 14.83
CA ILE A 240 -7.40 -13.90 14.32
C ILE A 240 -6.47 -13.49 15.45
N GLU A 241 -6.81 -12.41 16.17
CA GLU A 241 -6.00 -11.93 17.29
C GLU A 241 -5.81 -13.02 18.37
N GLU A 242 -6.86 -13.70 18.78
CA GLU A 242 -6.77 -14.80 19.74
C GLU A 242 -5.85 -15.92 19.26
N VAL A 243 -6.00 -16.38 18.01
CA VAL A 243 -5.18 -17.45 17.41
C VAL A 243 -3.71 -17.07 17.42
N VAL A 244 -3.37 -15.89 16.90
CA VAL A 244 -1.95 -15.53 16.70
C VAL A 244 -1.24 -15.19 18.01
N LEU A 245 -1.95 -14.59 18.98
CA LEU A 245 -1.37 -14.32 20.31
C LEU A 245 -1.07 -15.62 21.07
N ASN A 246 -1.92 -16.65 20.95
CA ASN A 246 -1.67 -17.96 21.52
C ASN A 246 -0.45 -18.65 20.90
N GLU A 247 -0.14 -18.38 19.63
CA GLU A 247 1.07 -18.84 18.92
C GLU A 247 2.32 -17.99 19.24
N GLY A 248 2.16 -16.88 19.95
CA GLY A 248 3.26 -16.00 20.37
C GLY A 248 3.61 -14.91 19.35
N ALA A 249 2.66 -14.49 18.53
CA ALA A 249 2.78 -13.26 17.76
C ALA A 249 2.88 -12.04 18.68
N TYR A 250 3.48 -10.96 18.18
CA TYR A 250 3.58 -9.71 18.94
C TYR A 250 2.23 -9.00 19.03
N GLY A 251 1.48 -8.93 17.94
CA GLY A 251 0.18 -8.27 17.90
C GLY A 251 -0.43 -8.28 16.49
N THR A 252 -1.66 -7.78 16.42
CA THR A 252 -2.44 -7.68 15.18
C THR A 252 -2.98 -6.28 14.99
N ALA A 253 -3.20 -5.90 13.75
CA ALA A 253 -3.95 -4.70 13.40
C ALA A 253 -4.72 -4.90 12.11
N LEU A 254 -5.82 -4.17 11.98
CA LEU A 254 -6.53 -4.04 10.71
C LEU A 254 -5.65 -3.30 9.72
N SER A 255 -5.49 -3.84 8.52
CA SER A 255 -4.72 -3.20 7.45
C SER A 255 -5.57 -2.12 6.77
N GLY A 256 -5.21 -0.86 6.96
CA GLY A 256 -5.93 0.27 6.39
C GLY A 256 -7.43 0.26 6.72
N ALA A 257 -8.25 0.21 5.69
CA ALA A 257 -9.72 0.09 5.81
C ALA A 257 -10.18 -1.35 6.15
N GLY A 258 -9.32 -2.35 5.96
CA GLY A 258 -9.64 -3.76 6.01
C GLY A 258 -10.11 -4.30 4.63
N PRO A 259 -10.58 -5.55 4.56
CA PRO A 259 -10.82 -6.48 5.66
C PRO A 259 -9.55 -7.27 6.09
N THR A 260 -8.39 -7.09 5.42
CA THR A 260 -7.15 -7.76 5.77
C THR A 260 -6.72 -7.42 7.20
N VAL A 261 -6.28 -8.44 7.93
CA VAL A 261 -5.65 -8.31 9.23
C VAL A 261 -4.17 -8.61 9.09
N LEU A 262 -3.32 -7.73 9.62
CA LEU A 262 -1.88 -7.95 9.71
C LEU A 262 -1.48 -8.44 11.09
N CYS A 263 -0.53 -9.37 11.10
CA CYS A 263 0.08 -9.91 12.30
C CYS A 263 1.59 -9.66 12.26
N LEU A 264 2.13 -9.07 13.30
CA LEU A 264 3.58 -8.93 13.49
C LEU A 264 4.11 -10.09 14.33
N VAL A 265 5.16 -10.74 13.86
CA VAL A 265 5.67 -11.98 14.46
C VAL A 265 7.19 -12.09 14.29
N SER A 266 7.85 -12.82 15.20
CA SER A 266 9.27 -13.16 14.99
C SER A 266 9.42 -14.20 13.86
N ALA A 267 10.60 -14.24 13.23
CA ALA A 267 10.91 -15.23 12.19
C ALA A 267 10.71 -16.67 12.68
N GLU A 268 11.00 -16.94 13.96
CA GLU A 268 10.86 -18.27 14.57
C GLU A 268 9.39 -18.72 14.70
N LYS A 269 8.46 -17.76 14.86
CA LYS A 269 7.05 -18.03 15.08
C LYS A 269 6.19 -17.95 13.82
N ALA A 270 6.72 -17.41 12.73
CA ALA A 270 5.96 -17.21 11.49
C ALA A 270 5.31 -18.51 10.98
N GLY A 271 6.04 -19.61 10.96
CA GLY A 271 5.53 -20.90 10.48
C GLY A 271 4.39 -21.46 11.31
N SER A 272 4.45 -21.40 12.65
CA SER A 272 3.36 -21.88 13.53
C SER A 272 2.14 -20.99 13.39
N VAL A 273 2.31 -19.68 13.36
CA VAL A 273 1.21 -18.72 13.16
C VAL A 273 0.48 -18.94 11.84
N ILE A 274 1.21 -19.11 10.72
CA ILE A 274 0.63 -19.40 9.41
C ILE A 274 -0.16 -20.71 9.45
N SER A 275 0.39 -21.77 10.03
CA SER A 275 -0.27 -23.08 10.10
C SER A 275 -1.59 -22.99 10.88
N SER A 276 -1.58 -22.37 12.07
CA SER A 276 -2.77 -22.23 12.89
C SER A 276 -3.83 -21.34 12.23
N LEU A 277 -3.43 -20.25 11.58
CA LEU A 277 -4.34 -19.39 10.83
C LEU A 277 -4.97 -20.11 9.63
N THR A 278 -4.19 -20.88 8.88
CA THR A 278 -4.70 -21.64 7.73
C THR A 278 -5.69 -22.74 8.16
N GLU A 279 -5.48 -23.36 9.32
CA GLU A 279 -6.40 -24.36 9.87
C GLU A 279 -7.72 -23.71 10.30
N VAL A 280 -7.68 -22.55 10.97
CA VAL A 280 -8.88 -21.87 11.50
C VAL A 280 -9.63 -21.11 10.40
N PHE A 281 -8.93 -20.59 9.40
CA PHE A 281 -9.49 -19.79 8.30
C PHE A 281 -9.14 -20.40 6.93
N PRO A 282 -9.64 -21.59 6.57
CA PRO A 282 -9.26 -22.28 5.34
C PRO A 282 -9.66 -21.55 4.05
N ASP A 283 -10.65 -20.66 4.12
CA ASP A 283 -11.14 -19.87 2.98
C ASP A 283 -10.37 -18.55 2.81
N PHE A 284 -9.50 -18.18 3.76
CA PHE A 284 -8.71 -16.95 3.68
C PHE A 284 -7.31 -17.22 3.13
N GLN A 285 -6.75 -16.27 2.42
CA GLN A 285 -5.35 -16.34 2.03
C GLN A 285 -4.47 -15.89 3.21
N VAL A 286 -3.60 -16.76 3.68
CA VAL A 286 -2.61 -16.46 4.72
C VAL A 286 -1.24 -16.40 4.06
N LYS A 287 -0.61 -15.22 4.07
CA LYS A 287 0.66 -14.98 3.39
C LYS A 287 1.67 -14.32 4.33
N GLU A 288 2.90 -14.84 4.36
CA GLU A 288 4.04 -14.08 4.86
C GLU A 288 4.45 -13.06 3.79
N LEU A 289 4.49 -11.79 4.15
CA LEU A 289 4.91 -10.70 3.28
C LEU A 289 6.25 -10.14 3.77
N GLN A 290 7.14 -9.86 2.84
CA GLN A 290 8.36 -9.10 3.14
C GLN A 290 8.00 -7.63 3.33
N ILE A 291 8.78 -6.92 4.14
CA ILE A 291 8.72 -5.45 4.18
C ILE A 291 9.57 -4.96 3.00
N ASP A 292 8.99 -4.11 2.19
CA ASP A 292 9.71 -3.42 1.13
C ASP A 292 10.33 -2.14 1.70
N ASN A 293 11.65 -2.04 1.71
CA ASN A 293 12.35 -0.85 2.26
C ASN A 293 12.80 0.14 1.18
N ASP A 294 12.49 -0.14 -0.09
CA ASP A 294 12.99 0.62 -1.23
C ASP A 294 11.94 1.57 -1.83
N GLY A 295 10.65 1.22 -1.76
CA GLY A 295 9.54 2.01 -2.32
C GLY A 295 9.39 1.87 -3.82
N SER A 296 8.71 2.86 -4.44
CA SER A 296 8.50 2.87 -5.88
C SER A 296 9.81 3.13 -6.62
N HIS A 297 9.99 2.46 -7.74
CA HIS A 297 11.10 2.73 -8.63
C HIS A 297 10.72 2.62 -10.10
N THR A 298 11.50 3.30 -10.94
CA THR A 298 11.39 3.24 -12.41
C THR A 298 12.71 2.82 -13.03
N ALA A 299 12.65 2.09 -14.13
CA ALA A 299 13.82 1.68 -14.89
C ALA A 299 13.54 1.72 -16.39
N ILE A 300 14.55 2.05 -17.19
CA ILE A 300 14.54 1.81 -18.63
C ILE A 300 15.07 0.40 -18.85
N LEU A 301 14.32 -0.42 -19.55
CA LEU A 301 14.65 -1.84 -19.74
C LEU A 301 15.73 -2.03 -20.79
N SER A 302 16.72 -2.86 -20.48
CA SER A 302 17.72 -3.34 -21.41
C SER A 302 17.12 -4.31 -22.43
N GLU A 303 17.83 -4.54 -23.54
CA GLU A 303 17.41 -5.52 -24.58
C GLU A 303 17.33 -6.96 -24.06
N GLU A 304 18.05 -7.30 -22.99
CA GLU A 304 17.98 -8.62 -22.37
C GLU A 304 16.71 -8.75 -21.54
N GLU A 305 16.38 -7.76 -20.71
CA GLU A 305 15.15 -7.72 -19.91
C GLU A 305 13.90 -7.72 -20.79
N LYS A 306 13.88 -6.97 -21.91
CA LYS A 306 12.78 -7.00 -22.88
C LYS A 306 12.52 -8.40 -23.46
N LYS A 307 13.58 -9.20 -23.68
CA LYS A 307 13.43 -10.57 -24.22
C LYS A 307 12.77 -11.54 -23.24
N GLU A 308 12.89 -11.29 -21.95
CA GLU A 308 12.27 -12.09 -20.89
C GLU A 308 10.77 -11.82 -20.75
N LEU A 309 10.29 -10.67 -21.24
CA LEU A 309 8.88 -10.30 -21.21
C LEU A 309 8.08 -11.06 -22.27
N ASN A 310 7.49 -12.19 -21.90
CA ASN A 310 6.75 -13.07 -22.80
C ASN A 310 5.50 -12.43 -23.43
N PHE A 311 4.91 -11.41 -22.80
CA PHE A 311 3.69 -10.73 -23.26
C PHE A 311 3.92 -9.73 -24.40
N ILE A 312 5.16 -9.36 -24.69
CA ILE A 312 5.49 -8.47 -25.83
C ILE A 312 5.44 -9.23 -27.16
N LYS A 313 5.50 -10.57 -27.10
CA LYS A 313 5.58 -11.43 -28.30
C LYS A 313 4.22 -11.89 -28.84
N SER A 314 3.15 -11.54 -28.15
CA SER A 314 1.76 -11.83 -28.54
C SER A 314 1.04 -10.58 -29.07
#